data_f80d06a5d5bb67e89c64bdcca9b9eb50
#
_entry.id   f80d06a5d5bb67e89c64bdcca9b9eb50
#
_cell.length_a   1.000
_cell.length_b   1.000
_cell.length_c   1.000
_cell.angle_alpha   90.00
_cell.angle_beta   90.00
_cell.angle_gamma   90.00
#
_symmetry.space_group_name_H-M   'P 1'
#
loop_
_entity.id
_entity.type
_entity.pdbx_description
1 polymer ?
#
loop_
_entity_poly.entity_id
_entity_poly.type
_entity_poly.pdbx_seq_one_letter_code
_entity_poly.pdbx_strand_id
1 'polypeptide(L)'
;MAMTAGVHLPQAGPAASGEALRRTAVLAEELGYADVWVSDHLAVPTGAAYPPSAYVFEPLTTMSWIAAHTKRVGIGTTVLVLPMRHPLNVAKSIATIDQFSGGRVILGVAAGWLEAEFDALGIPFHERGARTDEAITMLRKFWTTDHITESFPVHQSTVVSMRTLPQPVRHVPLWVGGHADVALRRAIAVGDGWHGAFLSPEQTEKRVHTLRAGRPEETFAISMRTRWDALLDEEDLIMYEIDRYREIGVTHLVPEPRQRTVDLYLESMEKMASILVRAGVEMKN
;
A
#
# COMPACT_ATOMS: atom_id res chain seq x y z
N MET A 1 -0.94 19.34 -7.81
CA MET A 1 -2.03 18.75 -6.99
C MET A 1 -1.85 19.10 -5.53
N ALA A 2 -2.97 19.17 -4.77
CA ALA A 2 -2.87 19.22 -3.32
C ALA A 2 -2.30 17.90 -2.79
N MET A 3 -1.48 17.97 -1.75
CA MET A 3 -0.95 16.80 -1.06
C MET A 3 -2.03 16.22 -0.16
N THR A 4 -2.24 14.90 -0.22
CA THR A 4 -3.18 14.16 0.65
C THR A 4 -2.44 13.28 1.65
N ALA A 5 -3.14 12.76 2.65
CA ALA A 5 -2.55 11.80 3.58
C ALA A 5 -3.51 10.64 3.88
N GLY A 6 -2.94 9.44 3.87
CA GLY A 6 -3.50 8.26 4.51
C GLY A 6 -2.88 8.03 5.88
N VAL A 7 -3.16 6.87 6.49
CA VAL A 7 -2.53 6.43 7.73
C VAL A 7 -2.34 4.91 7.73
N HIS A 8 -1.20 4.43 8.23
CA HIS A 8 -0.98 3.00 8.46
C HIS A 8 -1.79 2.54 9.68
N LEU A 9 -2.43 1.37 9.60
CA LEU A 9 -3.23 0.82 10.69
C LEU A 9 -2.44 -0.14 11.57
N PRO A 10 -2.86 -0.37 12.84
CA PRO A 10 -2.21 -1.30 13.78
C PRO A 10 -2.50 -2.77 13.41
N GLN A 11 -2.02 -3.19 12.25
CA GLN A 11 -2.16 -4.54 11.73
C GLN A 11 -1.18 -5.52 12.37
N ALA A 12 -0.08 -5.01 12.92
CA ALA A 12 1.00 -5.82 13.46
C ALA A 12 1.36 -5.42 14.89
N GLY A 13 1.97 -6.37 15.61
CA GLY A 13 2.53 -6.13 16.95
C GLY A 13 1.50 -6.02 18.06
N PRO A 14 1.87 -5.38 19.19
CA PRO A 14 1.08 -5.44 20.44
C PRO A 14 -0.28 -4.76 20.37
N ALA A 15 -0.43 -3.72 19.55
CA ALA A 15 -1.70 -3.01 19.37
C ALA A 15 -2.66 -3.73 18.42
N ALA A 16 -2.20 -4.76 17.70
CA ALA A 16 -2.97 -5.40 16.65
C ALA A 16 -4.12 -6.25 17.20
N SER A 17 -5.33 -5.94 16.77
CA SER A 17 -6.53 -6.75 16.99
C SER A 17 -7.60 -6.38 15.97
N GLY A 18 -8.63 -7.22 15.79
CA GLY A 18 -9.77 -6.87 14.93
C GLY A 18 -10.49 -5.59 15.39
N GLU A 19 -10.60 -5.40 16.71
CA GLU A 19 -11.21 -4.18 17.28
C GLU A 19 -10.31 -2.95 17.09
N ALA A 20 -8.99 -3.09 17.23
CA ALA A 20 -8.05 -2.01 16.93
C ALA A 20 -8.16 -1.54 15.48
N LEU A 21 -8.16 -2.49 14.54
CA LEU A 21 -8.32 -2.19 13.12
C LEU A 21 -9.65 -1.49 12.82
N ARG A 22 -10.75 -1.94 13.44
CA ARG A 22 -12.05 -1.29 13.29
C ARG A 22 -12.04 0.13 13.83
N ARG A 23 -11.59 0.34 15.08
CA ARG A 23 -11.57 1.67 15.73
C ARG A 23 -10.69 2.65 14.97
N THR A 24 -9.49 2.24 14.57
CA THR A 24 -8.56 3.12 13.84
C THR A 24 -9.02 3.43 12.42
N ALA A 25 -9.62 2.47 11.71
CA ALA A 25 -10.16 2.71 10.38
C ALA A 25 -11.37 3.68 10.40
N VAL A 26 -12.27 3.53 11.37
CA VAL A 26 -13.41 4.44 11.56
C VAL A 26 -12.91 5.84 11.95
N LEU A 27 -11.98 5.94 12.89
CA LEU A 27 -11.40 7.24 13.28
C LEU A 27 -10.67 7.91 12.10
N ALA A 28 -9.93 7.14 11.29
CA ALA A 28 -9.28 7.69 10.10
C ALA A 28 -10.29 8.35 9.14
N GLU A 29 -11.45 7.72 8.95
CA GLU A 29 -12.54 8.26 8.14
C GLU A 29 -13.15 9.52 8.76
N GLU A 30 -13.32 9.57 10.09
CA GLU A 30 -13.85 10.72 10.83
C GLU A 30 -12.88 11.91 10.80
N LEU A 31 -11.57 11.66 10.91
CA LEU A 31 -10.53 12.68 10.86
C LEU A 31 -10.23 13.17 9.43
N GLY A 32 -10.82 12.54 8.41
CA GLY A 32 -10.65 12.93 7.00
C GLY A 32 -9.37 12.43 6.34
N TYR A 33 -8.72 11.39 6.86
CA TYR A 33 -7.65 10.73 6.12
C TYR A 33 -8.17 10.23 4.75
N ALA A 34 -7.37 10.39 3.71
CA ALA A 34 -7.74 9.98 2.36
C ALA A 34 -7.91 8.45 2.25
N ASP A 35 -7.09 7.70 2.96
CA ASP A 35 -7.04 6.26 2.93
C ASP A 35 -6.33 5.66 4.15
N VAL A 36 -6.50 4.35 4.32
CA VAL A 36 -5.86 3.54 5.36
C VAL A 36 -5.05 2.43 4.73
N TRP A 37 -3.93 2.06 5.37
CA TRP A 37 -2.92 1.19 4.76
C TRP A 37 -2.54 0.03 5.66
N VAL A 38 -2.32 -1.13 5.04
CA VAL A 38 -1.87 -2.36 5.71
C VAL A 38 -0.66 -2.96 4.99
N SER A 39 0.23 -3.62 5.74
CA SER A 39 1.46 -4.24 5.25
C SER A 39 1.27 -5.73 4.94
N ASP A 40 2.26 -6.36 4.34
CA ASP A 40 2.23 -7.77 3.98
C ASP A 40 3.46 -8.51 4.48
N HIS A 41 3.22 -9.47 5.39
CA HIS A 41 4.13 -10.55 5.76
C HIS A 41 3.29 -11.80 6.06
N LEU A 42 3.73 -12.95 5.57
CA LEU A 42 3.07 -14.23 5.79
C LEU A 42 3.73 -15.01 6.94
N ALA A 43 5.05 -14.95 7.02
CA ALA A 43 5.83 -15.59 8.06
C ALA A 43 7.13 -14.82 8.31
N VAL A 44 7.49 -14.63 9.57
CA VAL A 44 8.69 -13.88 9.94
C VAL A 44 9.66 -14.83 10.64
N PRO A 45 10.92 -14.93 10.18
CA PRO A 45 11.93 -15.76 10.83
C PRO A 45 12.17 -15.35 12.29
N THR A 46 12.36 -16.32 13.16
CA THR A 46 12.72 -16.07 14.56
C THR A 46 14.03 -15.28 14.62
N GLY A 47 14.03 -14.16 15.34
CA GLY A 47 15.20 -13.29 15.48
C GLY A 47 15.43 -12.31 14.32
N ALA A 48 14.52 -12.21 13.37
CA ALA A 48 14.59 -11.18 12.35
C ALA A 48 14.54 -9.78 12.99
N ALA A 49 15.41 -8.87 12.52
CA ALA A 49 15.41 -7.49 13.01
C ALA A 49 14.22 -6.69 12.47
N TYR A 50 13.68 -7.08 11.33
CA TYR A 50 12.49 -6.50 10.69
C TYR A 50 11.73 -7.60 9.94
N PRO A 51 10.38 -7.60 9.94
CA PRO A 51 9.50 -6.67 10.66
C PRO A 51 9.63 -6.83 12.19
N PRO A 52 9.25 -5.81 12.97
CA PRO A 52 9.47 -5.81 14.43
C PRO A 52 8.56 -6.80 15.20
N SER A 53 7.66 -7.46 14.51
CA SER A 53 6.74 -8.46 15.06
C SER A 53 6.41 -9.53 14.03
N ALA A 54 6.34 -10.78 14.48
CA ALA A 54 5.78 -11.88 13.69
C ALA A 54 4.23 -11.95 13.78
N TYR A 55 3.63 -11.19 14.69
CA TYR A 55 2.18 -11.08 14.78
C TYR A 55 1.70 -10.04 13.77
N VAL A 56 1.24 -10.51 12.62
CA VAL A 56 0.78 -9.68 11.50
C VAL A 56 -0.50 -10.31 10.94
N PHE A 57 -1.56 -9.52 10.77
CA PHE A 57 -2.76 -9.99 10.08
C PHE A 57 -2.54 -10.00 8.56
N GLU A 58 -3.11 -10.99 7.87
CA GLU A 58 -3.04 -11.11 6.41
C GLU A 58 -3.75 -9.92 5.74
N PRO A 59 -3.09 -9.22 4.80
CA PRO A 59 -3.57 -7.93 4.30
C PRO A 59 -4.92 -7.98 3.56
N LEU A 60 -5.17 -8.96 2.70
CA LEU A 60 -6.41 -9.00 1.91
C LEU A 60 -7.63 -9.30 2.80
N THR A 61 -7.46 -10.15 3.79
CA THR A 61 -8.46 -10.41 4.82
C THR A 61 -8.71 -9.17 5.67
N THR A 62 -7.64 -8.46 6.04
CA THR A 62 -7.72 -7.20 6.79
C THR A 62 -8.44 -6.11 5.98
N MET A 63 -8.13 -5.97 4.69
CA MET A 63 -8.83 -5.02 3.81
C MET A 63 -10.33 -5.31 3.73
N SER A 64 -10.73 -6.59 3.67
CA SER A 64 -12.15 -7.00 3.69
C SER A 64 -12.83 -6.57 5.00
N TRP A 65 -12.13 -6.75 6.13
CA TRP A 65 -12.62 -6.31 7.44
C TRP A 65 -12.82 -4.79 7.49
N ILE A 66 -11.84 -4.03 7.02
CA ILE A 66 -11.90 -2.56 6.94
C ILE A 66 -13.05 -2.12 6.03
N ALA A 67 -13.21 -2.74 4.86
CA ALA A 67 -14.27 -2.42 3.90
C ALA A 67 -15.68 -2.53 4.51
N ALA A 68 -15.88 -3.53 5.38
CA ALA A 68 -17.15 -3.75 6.07
C ALA A 68 -17.47 -2.70 7.16
N HIS A 69 -16.46 -2.00 7.69
CA HIS A 69 -16.61 -1.06 8.81
C HIS A 69 -16.46 0.41 8.41
N THR A 70 -16.13 0.71 7.16
CA THR A 70 -15.93 2.07 6.65
C THR A 70 -16.76 2.33 5.40
N LYS A 71 -16.98 3.61 5.05
CA LYS A 71 -17.84 3.99 3.92
C LYS A 71 -17.17 4.89 2.88
N ARG A 72 -16.16 5.70 3.28
CA ARG A 72 -15.55 6.74 2.44
C ARG A 72 -14.06 6.58 2.27
N VAL A 73 -13.34 6.23 3.35
CA VAL A 73 -11.87 6.14 3.35
C VAL A 73 -11.38 5.09 2.36
N GLY A 74 -10.34 5.42 1.58
CA GLY A 74 -9.65 4.48 0.70
C GLY A 74 -8.99 3.36 1.49
N ILE A 75 -8.74 2.22 0.87
CA ILE A 75 -8.17 1.03 1.52
C ILE A 75 -7.00 0.53 0.69
N GLY A 76 -5.78 0.65 1.23
CA GLY A 76 -4.55 0.37 0.52
C GLY A 76 -3.64 -0.69 1.15
N THR A 77 -2.75 -1.23 0.33
CA THR A 77 -1.63 -2.08 0.80
C THR A 77 -0.30 -1.35 0.66
N THR A 78 0.57 -1.43 1.68
CA THR A 78 1.90 -0.80 1.72
C THR A 78 2.99 -1.80 2.10
N VAL A 79 3.31 -2.75 1.26
CA VAL A 79 2.76 -3.12 -0.05
C VAL A 79 2.40 -4.59 -0.05
N LEU A 80 1.50 -5.04 -0.93
CA LEU A 80 1.28 -6.46 -1.18
C LEU A 80 2.47 -7.04 -1.95
N VAL A 81 3.06 -8.13 -1.45
CA VAL A 81 4.17 -8.83 -2.12
C VAL A 81 3.57 -9.79 -3.15
N LEU A 82 3.40 -9.30 -4.39
CA LEU A 82 2.69 -10.04 -5.44
C LEU A 82 3.25 -11.45 -5.71
N PRO A 83 4.58 -11.67 -5.78
CA PRO A 83 5.13 -13.00 -6.10
C PRO A 83 4.79 -14.09 -5.09
N MET A 84 4.40 -13.73 -3.87
CA MET A 84 4.05 -14.70 -2.81
C MET A 84 2.65 -15.29 -2.97
N ARG A 85 1.89 -14.84 -3.97
CA ARG A 85 0.50 -15.28 -4.23
C ARG A 85 0.27 -15.58 -5.70
N HIS A 86 -0.66 -16.50 -5.97
CA HIS A 86 -1.09 -16.70 -7.36
C HIS A 86 -1.93 -15.50 -7.83
N PRO A 87 -1.59 -14.84 -8.95
CA PRO A 87 -2.25 -13.61 -9.40
C PRO A 87 -3.76 -13.73 -9.62
N LEU A 88 -4.26 -14.89 -10.04
CA LEU A 88 -5.70 -15.12 -10.19
C LEU A 88 -6.43 -15.00 -8.85
N ASN A 89 -5.85 -15.53 -7.75
CA ASN A 89 -6.42 -15.39 -6.42
C ASN A 89 -6.41 -13.93 -5.97
N VAL A 90 -5.31 -13.22 -6.20
CA VAL A 90 -5.22 -11.78 -5.89
C VAL A 90 -6.23 -10.99 -6.69
N ALA A 91 -6.35 -11.22 -7.99
CA ALA A 91 -7.32 -10.54 -8.84
C ALA A 91 -8.75 -10.71 -8.32
N LYS A 92 -9.10 -11.95 -7.94
CA LYS A 92 -10.42 -12.29 -7.41
C LYS A 92 -10.69 -11.62 -6.06
N SER A 93 -9.73 -11.70 -5.14
CA SER A 93 -9.85 -11.10 -3.80
C SER A 93 -9.98 -9.57 -3.89
N ILE A 94 -9.11 -8.91 -4.65
CA ILE A 94 -9.14 -7.46 -4.83
C ILE A 94 -10.46 -7.00 -5.48
N ALA A 95 -10.92 -7.67 -6.52
CA ALA A 95 -12.21 -7.34 -7.14
C ALA A 95 -13.38 -7.50 -6.15
N THR A 96 -13.33 -8.53 -5.29
CA THR A 96 -14.33 -8.74 -4.25
C THR A 96 -14.31 -7.64 -3.19
N ILE A 97 -13.11 -7.27 -2.71
CA ILE A 97 -12.93 -6.17 -1.73
C ILE A 97 -13.36 -4.84 -2.34
N ASP A 98 -13.06 -4.62 -3.62
CA ASP A 98 -13.45 -3.40 -4.32
C ASP A 98 -14.97 -3.29 -4.44
N GLN A 99 -15.67 -4.39 -4.73
CA GLN A 99 -17.14 -4.46 -4.71
C GLN A 99 -17.70 -4.18 -3.30
N PHE A 100 -17.15 -4.80 -2.26
CA PHE A 100 -17.59 -4.59 -0.88
C PHE A 100 -17.36 -3.16 -0.40
N SER A 101 -16.28 -2.55 -0.86
CA SER A 101 -15.94 -1.17 -0.51
C SER A 101 -16.61 -0.11 -1.39
N GLY A 102 -17.26 -0.49 -2.50
CA GLY A 102 -17.82 0.46 -3.47
C GLY A 102 -16.74 1.21 -4.26
N GLY A 103 -15.65 0.54 -4.62
CA GLY A 103 -14.59 1.11 -5.46
C GLY A 103 -13.53 1.91 -4.69
N ARG A 104 -13.19 1.53 -3.45
CA ARG A 104 -12.23 2.28 -2.60
C ARG A 104 -10.83 1.67 -2.52
N VAL A 105 -10.56 0.57 -3.24
CA VAL A 105 -9.27 -0.12 -3.18
C VAL A 105 -8.18 0.67 -3.89
N ILE A 106 -6.99 0.73 -3.27
CA ILE A 106 -5.71 1.16 -3.86
C ILE A 106 -4.73 0.01 -3.65
N LEU A 107 -4.20 -0.58 -4.73
CA LEU A 107 -3.31 -1.71 -4.61
C LEU A 107 -1.84 -1.29 -4.70
N GLY A 108 -1.20 -1.11 -3.54
CA GLY A 108 0.25 -0.99 -3.47
C GLY A 108 0.92 -2.35 -3.60
N VAL A 109 1.88 -2.50 -4.50
CA VAL A 109 2.53 -3.80 -4.82
C VAL A 109 4.04 -3.72 -4.89
N ALA A 110 4.73 -4.77 -4.53
CA ALA A 110 6.18 -4.90 -4.73
C ALA A 110 6.61 -6.35 -4.97
N ALA A 111 7.91 -6.50 -5.32
CA ALA A 111 8.51 -7.80 -5.56
C ALA A 111 8.88 -8.55 -4.27
N GLY A 112 8.94 -7.88 -3.12
CA GLY A 112 9.38 -8.47 -1.86
C GLY A 112 10.90 -8.48 -1.68
N TRP A 113 11.32 -8.65 -0.42
CA TRP A 113 12.74 -8.60 -0.03
C TRP A 113 13.14 -9.71 0.96
N LEU A 114 12.18 -10.32 1.68
CA LEU A 114 12.45 -11.32 2.72
C LEU A 114 12.48 -12.72 2.07
N GLU A 115 13.67 -13.18 1.67
CA GLU A 115 13.88 -14.43 0.97
C GLU A 115 13.30 -15.64 1.70
N ALA A 116 13.38 -15.67 3.03
CA ALA A 116 12.84 -16.77 3.84
C ALA A 116 11.33 -17.02 3.65
N GLU A 117 10.54 -15.99 3.33
CA GLU A 117 9.10 -16.17 3.02
C GLU A 117 8.93 -16.87 1.65
N PHE A 118 9.79 -16.55 0.69
CA PHE A 118 9.79 -17.21 -0.63
C PHE A 118 10.18 -18.68 -0.51
N ASP A 119 11.22 -18.98 0.28
CA ASP A 119 11.65 -20.35 0.55
C ASP A 119 10.54 -21.18 1.20
N ALA A 120 9.86 -20.61 2.19
CA ALA A 120 8.73 -21.26 2.86
C ALA A 120 7.55 -21.54 1.94
N LEU A 121 7.38 -20.74 0.87
CA LEU A 121 6.36 -20.92 -0.16
C LEU A 121 6.82 -21.79 -1.33
N GLY A 122 8.09 -22.19 -1.39
CA GLY A 122 8.68 -22.89 -2.53
C GLY A 122 8.78 -22.03 -3.79
N ILE A 123 8.87 -20.70 -3.65
CA ILE A 123 8.95 -19.77 -4.77
C ILE A 123 10.38 -19.29 -4.95
N PRO A 124 10.99 -19.46 -6.14
CA PRO A 124 12.35 -19.01 -6.39
C PRO A 124 12.50 -17.48 -6.21
N PHE A 125 13.31 -17.07 -5.21
CA PHE A 125 13.49 -15.66 -4.87
C PHE A 125 14.04 -14.82 -6.03
N HIS A 126 14.92 -15.39 -6.86
CA HIS A 126 15.49 -14.70 -8.02
C HIS A 126 14.45 -14.39 -9.11
N GLU A 127 13.32 -15.12 -9.16
CA GLU A 127 12.23 -14.89 -10.12
C GLU A 127 11.27 -13.77 -9.68
N ARG A 128 11.36 -13.25 -8.45
CA ARG A 128 10.38 -12.33 -7.88
C ARG A 128 10.06 -11.10 -8.76
N GLY A 129 11.06 -10.61 -9.50
CA GLY A 129 10.87 -9.49 -10.44
C GLY A 129 9.98 -9.87 -11.62
N ALA A 130 10.29 -10.96 -12.31
CA ALA A 130 9.51 -11.46 -13.45
C ALA A 130 8.10 -11.88 -13.03
N ARG A 131 7.98 -12.52 -11.86
CA ARG A 131 6.66 -12.86 -11.27
C ARG A 131 5.83 -11.63 -10.98
N THR A 132 6.44 -10.54 -10.48
CA THR A 132 5.74 -9.27 -10.27
C THR A 132 5.23 -8.68 -11.58
N ASP A 133 6.05 -8.66 -12.63
CA ASP A 133 5.70 -8.09 -13.93
C ASP A 133 4.56 -8.85 -14.60
N GLU A 134 4.64 -10.18 -14.61
CA GLU A 134 3.57 -11.01 -15.15
C GLU A 134 2.29 -10.93 -14.29
N ALA A 135 2.43 -10.91 -12.95
CA ALA A 135 1.28 -10.76 -12.05
C ALA A 135 0.52 -9.45 -12.30
N ILE A 136 1.19 -8.32 -12.48
CA ILE A 136 0.55 -7.05 -12.80
C ILE A 136 -0.23 -7.17 -14.13
N THR A 137 0.36 -7.79 -15.13
CA THR A 137 -0.31 -8.05 -16.41
C THR A 137 -1.56 -8.90 -16.24
N MET A 138 -1.46 -9.98 -15.46
CA MET A 138 -2.59 -10.86 -15.15
C MET A 138 -3.70 -10.10 -14.42
N LEU A 139 -3.39 -9.31 -13.39
CA LEU A 139 -4.37 -8.52 -12.64
C LEU A 139 -5.14 -7.59 -13.58
N ARG A 140 -4.44 -6.79 -14.40
CA ARG A 140 -5.08 -5.87 -15.34
C ARG A 140 -6.02 -6.60 -16.29
N LYS A 141 -5.59 -7.74 -16.85
CA LYS A 141 -6.42 -8.55 -17.76
C LYS A 141 -7.65 -9.12 -17.08
N PHE A 142 -7.49 -9.71 -15.88
CA PHE A 142 -8.62 -10.27 -15.15
C PHE A 142 -9.64 -9.23 -14.69
N TRP A 143 -9.25 -7.98 -14.52
CA TRP A 143 -10.14 -6.89 -14.13
C TRP A 143 -10.83 -6.18 -15.29
N THR A 144 -10.34 -6.34 -16.53
CA THR A 144 -10.83 -5.54 -17.67
C THR A 144 -11.33 -6.38 -18.85
N THR A 145 -11.04 -7.69 -18.88
CA THR A 145 -11.38 -8.57 -19.99
C THR A 145 -12.44 -9.57 -19.56
N ASP A 146 -13.52 -9.70 -20.32
CA ASP A 146 -14.63 -10.62 -19.98
C ASP A 146 -14.24 -12.09 -20.21
N HIS A 147 -13.70 -12.42 -21.38
CA HIS A 147 -13.26 -13.77 -21.73
C HIS A 147 -11.76 -13.78 -22.00
N ILE A 148 -11.02 -14.56 -21.21
CA ILE A 148 -9.56 -14.64 -21.30
C ILE A 148 -9.16 -16.02 -21.82
N THR A 149 -8.33 -16.02 -22.86
CA THR A 149 -7.60 -17.21 -23.33
C THR A 149 -6.15 -16.80 -23.49
N GLU A 150 -5.28 -17.20 -22.56
CA GLU A 150 -3.88 -16.77 -22.52
C GLU A 150 -3.03 -17.69 -21.66
N SER A 151 -1.75 -17.75 -21.98
CA SER A 151 -0.73 -18.43 -21.19
C SER A 151 0.18 -17.45 -20.50
N PHE A 152 0.46 -17.70 -19.23
CA PHE A 152 1.32 -16.91 -18.35
C PHE A 152 2.50 -17.80 -17.90
N PRO A 153 3.60 -17.81 -18.65
CA PRO A 153 4.65 -18.82 -18.49
C PRO A 153 5.42 -18.73 -17.17
N VAL A 154 5.59 -17.53 -16.61
CA VAL A 154 6.33 -17.35 -15.35
C VAL A 154 5.54 -17.95 -14.17
N HIS A 155 4.21 -17.86 -14.19
CA HIS A 155 3.31 -18.49 -13.20
C HIS A 155 2.90 -19.90 -13.62
N GLN A 156 3.38 -20.42 -14.76
CA GLN A 156 3.00 -21.72 -15.30
C GLN A 156 1.47 -21.90 -15.37
N SER A 157 0.78 -20.83 -15.73
CA SER A 157 -0.69 -20.74 -15.72
C SER A 157 -1.20 -20.56 -17.14
N THR A 158 -2.21 -21.36 -17.50
CA THR A 158 -2.92 -21.22 -18.79
C THR A 158 -4.41 -21.11 -18.48
N VAL A 159 -5.04 -20.09 -19.00
CA VAL A 159 -6.48 -19.88 -18.93
C VAL A 159 -7.07 -20.03 -20.33
N VAL A 160 -8.19 -20.76 -20.45
CA VAL A 160 -8.86 -20.98 -21.72
C VAL A 160 -10.35 -20.66 -21.56
N SER A 161 -10.79 -19.63 -22.26
CA SER A 161 -12.19 -19.16 -22.26
C SER A 161 -12.76 -18.97 -20.86
N MET A 162 -11.96 -18.38 -19.94
CA MET A 162 -12.36 -18.13 -18.54
C MET A 162 -12.85 -16.72 -18.33
N ARG A 163 -13.75 -16.58 -17.36
CA ARG A 163 -14.26 -15.29 -16.84
C ARG A 163 -13.92 -15.15 -15.37
N THR A 164 -13.51 -13.95 -14.95
CA THR A 164 -13.27 -13.60 -13.55
C THR A 164 -14.26 -12.52 -13.10
N LEU A 165 -15.39 -12.97 -12.53
CA LEU A 165 -16.45 -12.09 -12.03
C LEU A 165 -16.60 -12.25 -10.52
N PRO A 166 -16.97 -11.18 -9.77
CA PRO A 166 -17.15 -9.81 -10.28
C PRO A 166 -15.82 -9.20 -10.73
N GLN A 167 -15.89 -8.22 -11.60
CA GLN A 167 -14.77 -7.30 -11.84
C GLN A 167 -14.82 -6.16 -10.81
N PRO A 168 -13.74 -5.38 -10.61
CA PRO A 168 -13.76 -4.18 -9.78
C PRO A 168 -14.83 -3.18 -10.22
N VAL A 169 -15.34 -2.38 -9.29
CA VAL A 169 -16.32 -1.31 -9.56
C VAL A 169 -15.75 -0.24 -10.49
N ARG A 170 -14.46 0.04 -10.34
CA ARG A 170 -13.71 1.00 -11.16
C ARG A 170 -12.28 0.53 -11.41
N HIS A 171 -11.51 1.30 -12.16
CA HIS A 171 -10.07 1.09 -12.27
C HIS A 171 -9.43 1.09 -10.87
N VAL A 172 -8.82 -0.03 -10.49
CA VAL A 172 -8.06 -0.15 -9.24
C VAL A 172 -6.69 0.49 -9.45
N PRO A 173 -6.37 1.61 -8.77
CA PRO A 173 -5.05 2.21 -8.84
C PRO A 173 -3.99 1.23 -8.34
N LEU A 174 -2.92 1.04 -9.12
CA LEU A 174 -1.81 0.17 -8.79
C LEU A 174 -0.56 1.00 -8.54
N TRP A 175 -0.13 1.09 -7.28
CA TRP A 175 1.07 1.83 -6.89
C TRP A 175 2.24 0.88 -6.67
N VAL A 176 3.32 1.09 -7.40
CA VAL A 176 4.50 0.20 -7.34
C VAL A 176 5.44 0.65 -6.24
N GLY A 177 5.72 -0.25 -5.31
CA GLY A 177 6.68 -0.05 -4.22
C GLY A 177 8.11 -0.46 -4.57
N GLY A 178 9.04 0.07 -3.79
CA GLY A 178 10.47 -0.25 -3.88
C GLY A 178 11.34 0.94 -4.26
N HIS A 179 12.62 0.85 -3.89
CA HIS A 179 13.58 1.97 -3.98
C HIS A 179 14.63 1.80 -5.07
N ALA A 180 14.79 0.57 -5.59
CA ALA A 180 15.77 0.27 -6.63
C ALA A 180 15.29 0.74 -8.01
N ASP A 181 16.22 1.03 -8.90
CA ASP A 181 15.92 1.51 -10.25
C ASP A 181 14.96 0.60 -11.03
N VAL A 182 15.02 -0.71 -10.81
CA VAL A 182 14.09 -1.65 -11.44
C VAL A 182 12.65 -1.43 -10.96
N ALA A 183 12.45 -1.05 -9.70
CA ALA A 183 11.12 -0.72 -9.17
C ALA A 183 10.61 0.62 -9.73
N LEU A 184 11.48 1.62 -9.86
CA LEU A 184 11.12 2.89 -10.49
C LEU A 184 10.74 2.70 -11.96
N ARG A 185 11.52 1.93 -12.73
CA ARG A 185 11.17 1.59 -14.12
C ARG A 185 9.82 0.85 -14.21
N ARG A 186 9.54 -0.06 -13.28
CA ARG A 186 8.24 -0.75 -13.21
C ARG A 186 7.11 0.23 -12.92
N ALA A 187 7.28 1.13 -11.96
CA ALA A 187 6.29 2.16 -11.64
C ALA A 187 5.99 3.04 -12.86
N ILE A 188 7.02 3.46 -13.58
CA ILE A 188 6.90 4.25 -14.83
C ILE A 188 6.15 3.48 -15.91
N ALA A 189 6.48 2.19 -16.10
CA ALA A 189 5.96 1.41 -17.22
C ALA A 189 4.48 0.98 -17.02
N VAL A 190 4.10 0.57 -15.81
CA VAL A 190 2.80 -0.11 -15.58
C VAL A 190 2.03 0.39 -14.35
N GLY A 191 2.61 1.27 -13.53
CA GLY A 191 1.96 1.80 -12.33
C GLY A 191 1.07 3.00 -12.60
N ASP A 192 0.09 3.21 -11.72
CA ASP A 192 -0.66 4.47 -11.59
C ASP A 192 0.00 5.41 -10.57
N GLY A 193 1.05 4.93 -9.89
CA GLY A 193 1.86 5.67 -8.94
C GLY A 193 3.06 4.87 -8.45
N TRP A 194 3.91 5.56 -7.70
CA TRP A 194 5.01 4.97 -6.94
C TRP A 194 4.75 5.15 -5.43
N HIS A 195 5.04 4.11 -4.66
CA HIS A 195 4.87 4.11 -3.21
C HIS A 195 6.21 3.79 -2.53
N GLY A 196 6.92 4.83 -2.09
CA GLY A 196 8.13 4.71 -1.29
C GLY A 196 7.84 4.48 0.18
N ALA A 197 8.82 3.96 0.92
CA ALA A 197 8.71 3.78 2.35
C ALA A 197 10.02 4.15 3.06
N PHE A 198 9.92 4.93 4.15
CA PHE A 198 11.00 5.20 5.10
C PHE A 198 12.25 5.87 4.50
N LEU A 199 12.12 6.57 3.40
CA LEU A 199 13.18 7.39 2.82
C LEU A 199 13.07 8.82 3.36
N SER A 200 14.18 9.49 3.63
CA SER A 200 14.16 10.92 3.91
C SER A 200 13.80 11.75 2.67
N PRO A 201 13.43 13.03 2.81
CA PRO A 201 13.20 13.90 1.65
C PRO A 201 14.37 13.90 0.65
N GLU A 202 15.63 13.98 1.13
CA GLU A 202 16.84 13.99 0.28
C GLU A 202 17.01 12.66 -0.47
N GLN A 203 16.72 11.55 0.18
CA GLN A 203 16.75 10.22 -0.46
C GLN A 203 15.62 10.06 -1.49
N THR A 204 14.51 10.75 -1.28
CA THR A 204 13.33 10.70 -2.14
C THR A 204 13.49 11.55 -3.39
N GLU A 205 14.13 12.72 -3.29
CA GLU A 205 14.23 13.72 -4.35
C GLU A 205 14.74 13.16 -5.69
N LYS A 206 15.86 12.41 -5.66
CA LYS A 206 16.40 11.79 -6.87
C LYS A 206 15.43 10.82 -7.52
N ARG A 207 14.65 10.08 -6.73
CA ARG A 207 13.67 9.11 -7.21
C ARG A 207 12.47 9.81 -7.84
N VAL A 208 11.99 10.86 -7.19
CA VAL A 208 10.90 11.70 -7.72
C VAL A 208 11.29 12.33 -9.06
N HIS A 209 12.52 12.85 -9.16
CA HIS A 209 13.02 13.38 -10.44
C HIS A 209 12.98 12.31 -11.54
N THR A 210 13.45 11.10 -11.26
CA THR A 210 13.42 9.98 -12.23
C THR A 210 11.99 9.61 -12.61
N LEU A 211 11.08 9.53 -11.64
CA LEU A 211 9.67 9.19 -11.85
C LEU A 211 8.98 10.26 -12.70
N ARG A 212 9.16 11.55 -12.39
CA ARG A 212 8.56 12.66 -13.15
C ARG A 212 9.10 12.80 -14.57
N ALA A 213 10.37 12.46 -14.79
CA ALA A 213 10.95 12.41 -16.13
C ALA A 213 10.27 11.34 -17.02
N GLY A 214 9.87 10.20 -16.44
CA GLY A 214 9.16 9.13 -17.14
C GLY A 214 7.63 9.24 -17.12
N ARG A 215 7.07 9.90 -16.11
CA ARG A 215 5.62 10.06 -15.87
C ARG A 215 5.33 11.49 -15.38
N PRO A 216 5.26 12.44 -16.31
CA PRO A 216 5.04 13.85 -15.96
C PRO A 216 3.60 14.16 -15.54
N GLU A 217 2.66 13.23 -15.76
CA GLU A 217 1.24 13.46 -15.49
C GLU A 217 1.02 13.69 -14.00
N GLU A 218 0.26 14.72 -13.67
CA GLU A 218 -0.11 15.02 -12.28
C GLU A 218 -0.91 13.89 -11.61
N THR A 219 -1.65 13.11 -12.39
CA THR A 219 -2.43 11.96 -11.90
C THR A 219 -1.56 10.80 -11.45
N PHE A 220 -0.27 10.75 -11.85
CA PHE A 220 0.66 9.73 -11.35
C PHE A 220 1.03 10.05 -9.90
N ALA A 221 0.55 9.21 -8.98
CA ALA A 221 0.76 9.39 -7.56
C ALA A 221 2.23 9.17 -7.17
N ILE A 222 2.77 10.05 -6.32
CA ILE A 222 4.06 9.85 -5.65
C ILE A 222 3.77 9.84 -4.17
N SER A 223 3.77 8.64 -3.60
CA SER A 223 3.39 8.38 -2.21
C SER A 223 4.60 7.99 -1.37
N MET A 224 4.62 8.45 -0.12
CA MET A 224 5.66 8.12 0.85
C MET A 224 5.06 7.64 2.17
N ARG A 225 5.35 6.38 2.55
CA ARG A 225 5.13 5.91 3.91
C ARG A 225 6.26 6.42 4.79
N THR A 226 5.89 7.14 5.85
CA THR A 226 6.83 7.69 6.82
C THR A 226 6.74 6.93 8.14
N ARG A 227 7.74 7.11 9.02
CA ARG A 227 7.72 6.55 10.38
C ARG A 227 7.23 7.57 11.41
N TRP A 228 6.48 8.57 10.99
CA TRP A 228 6.04 9.60 11.90
C TRP A 228 4.99 9.09 12.88
N ASP A 229 5.25 9.37 14.14
CA ASP A 229 4.34 9.16 15.25
C ASP A 229 4.23 10.46 16.05
N ALA A 230 3.06 11.06 16.05
CA ALA A 230 2.86 12.39 16.63
C ALA A 230 3.06 12.45 18.16
N LEU A 231 3.10 11.30 18.85
CA LEU A 231 3.38 11.25 20.30
C LEU A 231 4.87 10.99 20.60
N LEU A 232 5.66 10.56 19.61
CA LEU A 232 7.06 10.17 19.80
C LEU A 232 8.05 11.10 19.10
N ASP A 233 7.62 11.74 18.00
CA ASP A 233 8.47 12.56 17.16
C ASP A 233 8.18 14.05 17.36
N GLU A 234 9.19 14.90 17.17
CA GLU A 234 9.07 16.35 17.31
C GLU A 234 8.18 16.92 16.18
N GLU A 235 7.18 17.72 16.56
CA GLU A 235 6.21 18.27 15.62
C GLU A 235 6.85 19.16 14.55
N ASP A 236 7.80 20.02 14.96
CA ASP A 236 8.52 20.91 14.04
C ASP A 236 9.31 20.14 12.98
N LEU A 237 9.86 18.98 13.34
CA LEU A 237 10.56 18.10 12.40
C LEU A 237 9.55 17.49 11.39
N ILE A 238 8.42 17.02 11.87
CA ILE A 238 7.35 16.46 10.99
C ILE A 238 6.89 17.53 10.01
N MET A 239 6.61 18.74 10.46
CA MET A 239 6.18 19.84 9.62
C MET A 239 7.24 20.22 8.57
N TYR A 240 8.50 20.31 8.98
CA TYR A 240 9.62 20.54 8.08
C TYR A 240 9.72 19.46 6.99
N GLU A 241 9.64 18.18 7.36
CA GLU A 241 9.70 17.09 6.39
C GLU A 241 8.49 17.08 5.43
N ILE A 242 7.27 17.43 5.91
CA ILE A 242 6.09 17.59 5.05
C ILE A 242 6.35 18.64 3.97
N ASP A 243 6.89 19.80 4.35
CA ASP A 243 7.20 20.87 3.40
C ASP A 243 8.27 20.43 2.40
N ARG A 244 9.32 19.75 2.86
CA ARG A 244 10.35 19.18 1.98
C ARG A 244 9.79 18.16 1.01
N TYR A 245 8.94 17.23 1.47
CA TYR A 245 8.28 16.26 0.56
C TYR A 245 7.39 16.96 -0.46
N ARG A 246 6.68 18.01 -0.07
CA ARG A 246 5.85 18.81 -0.99
C ARG A 246 6.71 19.49 -2.06
N GLU A 247 7.81 20.13 -1.66
CA GLU A 247 8.72 20.81 -2.59
C GLU A 247 9.29 19.89 -3.65
N ILE A 248 9.65 18.67 -3.28
CA ILE A 248 10.20 17.68 -4.21
C ILE A 248 9.12 16.95 -5.04
N GLY A 249 7.83 17.23 -4.80
CA GLY A 249 6.73 16.71 -5.62
C GLY A 249 6.10 15.40 -5.14
N VAL A 250 6.25 15.03 -3.87
CA VAL A 250 5.44 13.99 -3.23
C VAL A 250 4.00 14.50 -3.13
N THR A 251 3.04 13.65 -3.51
CA THR A 251 1.61 14.01 -3.57
C THR A 251 0.77 13.32 -2.50
N HIS A 252 1.35 12.33 -1.81
CA HIS A 252 0.63 11.56 -0.82
C HIS A 252 1.56 11.06 0.29
N LEU A 253 1.12 11.15 1.54
CA LEU A 253 1.86 10.74 2.74
C LEU A 253 1.11 9.65 3.50
N VAL A 254 1.84 8.72 4.10
CA VAL A 254 1.28 7.67 4.96
C VAL A 254 2.07 7.61 6.26
N PRO A 255 1.76 8.46 7.27
CA PRO A 255 2.33 8.31 8.59
C PRO A 255 1.99 6.96 9.22
N GLU A 256 2.91 6.46 10.04
CA GLU A 256 2.79 5.19 10.75
C GLU A 256 2.93 5.41 12.26
N PRO A 257 1.82 5.48 13.02
CA PRO A 257 1.89 5.46 14.47
C PRO A 257 2.57 4.18 14.98
N ARG A 258 3.48 4.32 15.96
CA ARG A 258 4.32 3.23 16.49
C ARG A 258 3.94 2.86 17.93
N GLN A 259 2.66 2.99 18.25
CA GLN A 259 2.14 2.81 19.59
C GLN A 259 1.86 1.34 19.93
N ARG A 260 1.95 1.02 21.20
CA ARG A 260 1.79 -0.36 21.72
C ARG A 260 0.37 -0.67 22.20
N THR A 261 -0.47 0.35 22.37
CA THR A 261 -1.88 0.22 22.77
C THR A 261 -2.77 0.92 21.77
N VAL A 262 -4.01 0.46 21.65
CA VAL A 262 -5.00 1.04 20.72
C VAL A 262 -5.29 2.49 21.09
N ASP A 263 -5.43 2.81 22.36
CA ASP A 263 -5.81 4.17 22.79
C ASP A 263 -4.70 5.19 22.46
N LEU A 264 -3.43 4.88 22.69
CA LEU A 264 -2.30 5.71 22.27
C LEU A 264 -2.19 5.79 20.73
N TYR A 265 -2.57 4.72 20.03
CA TYR A 265 -2.58 4.73 18.56
C TYR A 265 -3.61 5.73 18.02
N LEU A 266 -4.82 5.72 18.60
CA LEU A 266 -5.89 6.69 18.26
C LEU A 266 -5.45 8.12 18.59
N GLU A 267 -4.89 8.37 19.78
CA GLU A 267 -4.37 9.68 20.18
C GLU A 267 -3.27 10.19 19.21
N SER A 268 -2.34 9.30 18.80
CA SER A 268 -1.33 9.64 17.81
C SER A 268 -1.94 10.01 16.46
N MET A 269 -3.00 9.31 16.02
CA MET A 269 -3.71 9.62 14.78
C MET A 269 -4.41 10.98 14.84
N GLU A 270 -5.07 11.32 15.95
CA GLU A 270 -5.75 12.62 16.14
C GLU A 270 -4.74 13.77 16.12
N LYS A 271 -3.65 13.64 16.85
CA LYS A 271 -2.58 14.64 16.86
C LYS A 271 -1.91 14.77 15.49
N MET A 272 -1.64 13.67 14.81
CA MET A 272 -1.07 13.68 13.45
C MET A 272 -2.01 14.36 12.45
N ALA A 273 -3.32 14.11 12.50
CA ALA A 273 -4.30 14.79 11.66
C ALA A 273 -4.24 16.31 11.85
N SER A 274 -4.12 16.77 13.10
CA SER A 274 -3.97 18.19 13.42
C SER A 274 -2.69 18.80 12.83
N ILE A 275 -1.57 18.07 12.89
CA ILE A 275 -0.29 18.47 12.27
C ILE A 275 -0.44 18.59 10.76
N LEU A 276 -1.02 17.56 10.11
CA LEU A 276 -1.23 17.53 8.67
C LEU A 276 -2.08 18.69 8.17
N VAL A 277 -3.17 19.01 8.88
CA VAL A 277 -4.03 20.18 8.57
C VAL A 277 -3.24 21.48 8.66
N ARG A 278 -2.49 21.70 9.76
CA ARG A 278 -1.65 22.92 9.92
C ARG A 278 -0.57 23.02 8.86
N ALA A 279 -0.02 21.90 8.41
CA ALA A 279 0.93 21.84 7.30
C ALA A 279 0.26 21.99 5.92
N GLY A 280 -1.04 22.23 5.82
CA GLY A 280 -1.75 22.42 4.55
C GLY A 280 -1.89 21.15 3.71
N VAL A 281 -1.92 19.98 4.35
CA VAL A 281 -2.26 18.70 3.70
C VAL A 281 -3.79 18.61 3.59
N GLU A 282 -4.28 18.21 2.42
CA GLU A 282 -5.72 18.09 2.16
C GLU A 282 -6.29 16.84 2.85
N MET A 283 -7.23 17.07 3.76
CA MET A 283 -8.00 16.01 4.41
C MET A 283 -9.38 15.91 3.76
N LYS A 284 -9.89 14.69 3.58
CA LYS A 284 -11.22 14.44 2.98
C LYS A 284 -12.32 14.53 4.03
N ASN A 285 -13.20 15.49 3.90
CA ASN A 285 -14.41 15.62 4.73
C ASN A 285 -15.53 14.66 4.29
#